data_32ada467306f60114ddfcac268ea1102
#
_entry.id   32ada467306f60114ddfcac268ea1102
#
_cell.length_a   1.000
_cell.length_b   1.000
_cell.length_c   1.000
_cell.angle_alpha   90.00
_cell.angle_beta   90.00
_cell.angle_gamma   90.00
#
_symmetry.space_group_name_H-M   'P 1'
#
loop_
_entity.id
_entity.type
_entity.pdbx_description
1 polymer ?
#
loop_
_entity_poly.entity_id
_entity_poly.type
_entity_poly.pdbx_seq_one_letter_code
_entity_poly.pdbx_strand_id
1 'polypeptide(L)'
;MMKGNINLISYDCYQQATEKQLASLKWKENRVYYVSEIHNEKIQDEIYGYIDDRCRRLSLSTAVNDIYRFDLLKEFLNEKCTSCSSITDKKWEELERSYKAFLYKKGLALYVRRSRPDRRNVEQQSSAQVSFLKMYYEYVVKCKTADIPENEKDVWDMRKLDIVPRSNPIRGRYRLDFREIRQKEFKEIIKRILYSHCQTKAMGSIKGELRGFRRFASFMYDRFPEVKHFTEISRDMIEDYLVYIKTDTGLTSVSYTTELSVLDNLLDEIGRELEIENICNLFLSSDCRAYDNALPEAYSDAEIRRFNCALTKLKPQLGRCLIIHQMLGTRIEDTLTLRRDCLSEKSGHYFITIIQQKTRKYKRPVSDQLAELIRKAIEVSEKEHPDSEYIFLQDNGKLYTDSMLKYHVNIMIYENDIRDDKGNYFEFRTHRFRHTFGVKLTEMKLDDDSIARLLGHKDTRTISHYRRLRNEALAEDTKAVRDEMNELLAQYRREKENAETR
;
A
#
# COMPACT_ATOMS: atom_id res chain seq x y z
N MET A 1 -5.09 -8.86 -43.71
CA MET A 1 -4.81 -10.30 -43.48
C MET A 1 -5.44 -10.69 -42.16
N MET A 2 -6.42 -11.61 -42.15
CA MET A 2 -6.99 -12.14 -40.92
C MET A 2 -5.86 -12.75 -40.08
N LYS A 3 -5.73 -12.29 -38.82
CA LYS A 3 -4.76 -12.88 -37.89
C LYS A 3 -5.28 -14.26 -37.43
N GLY A 4 -4.37 -15.22 -37.41
CA GLY A 4 -4.69 -16.60 -37.01
C GLY A 4 -4.99 -16.70 -35.51
N ASN A 5 -5.36 -17.90 -35.08
CA ASN A 5 -5.60 -18.20 -33.66
C ASN A 5 -4.29 -18.20 -32.88
N ILE A 6 -4.36 -17.91 -31.57
CA ILE A 6 -3.21 -17.92 -30.67
C ILE A 6 -3.19 -19.24 -29.91
N ASN A 7 -2.13 -20.04 -30.15
CA ASN A 7 -1.90 -21.31 -29.46
C ASN A 7 -0.84 -21.10 -28.36
N LEU A 8 -1.21 -21.38 -27.10
CA LEU A 8 -0.31 -21.23 -25.95
C LEU A 8 0.95 -22.08 -26.02
N ILE A 9 0.92 -23.19 -26.75
CA ILE A 9 2.07 -24.12 -26.88
C ILE A 9 3.30 -23.40 -27.48
N SER A 10 3.10 -22.37 -28.29
CA SER A 10 4.19 -21.59 -28.91
C SER A 10 4.81 -20.52 -28.02
N TYR A 11 4.32 -20.34 -26.80
CA TYR A 11 4.78 -19.28 -25.88
C TYR A 11 5.69 -19.83 -24.78
N ASP A 12 6.65 -19.02 -24.33
CA ASP A 12 7.62 -19.36 -23.28
C ASP A 12 6.93 -19.82 -21.98
N CYS A 13 5.79 -19.24 -21.63
CA CYS A 13 5.04 -19.63 -20.44
C CYS A 13 4.60 -21.11 -20.46
N TYR A 14 4.42 -21.71 -21.66
CA TYR A 14 4.12 -23.13 -21.81
C TYR A 14 5.41 -23.95 -21.95
N GLN A 15 6.36 -23.49 -22.78
CA GLN A 15 7.60 -24.22 -23.06
C GLN A 15 8.50 -24.37 -21.84
N GLN A 16 8.52 -23.37 -20.94
CA GLN A 16 9.29 -23.37 -19.70
C GLN A 16 8.50 -23.93 -18.50
N ALA A 17 7.28 -24.41 -18.71
CA ALA A 17 6.46 -24.92 -17.62
C ALA A 17 7.00 -26.26 -17.09
N THR A 18 7.03 -26.41 -15.77
CA THR A 18 7.41 -27.66 -15.12
C THR A 18 6.34 -28.72 -15.32
N GLU A 19 6.72 -30.00 -15.27
CA GLU A 19 5.78 -31.14 -15.35
C GLU A 19 4.63 -31.00 -14.33
N LYS A 20 4.91 -30.51 -13.12
CA LYS A 20 3.90 -30.25 -12.10
C LYS A 20 2.90 -29.19 -12.54
N GLN A 21 3.36 -28.12 -13.19
CA GLN A 21 2.49 -27.07 -13.73
C GLN A 21 1.62 -27.60 -14.88
N LEU A 22 2.20 -28.36 -15.81
CA LEU A 22 1.46 -29.01 -16.90
C LEU A 22 0.46 -30.03 -16.35
N ALA A 23 0.84 -30.84 -15.36
CA ALA A 23 -0.04 -31.81 -14.72
C ALA A 23 -1.24 -31.13 -14.03
N SER A 24 -1.07 -29.98 -13.43
CA SER A 24 -2.16 -29.21 -12.81
C SER A 24 -3.19 -28.69 -13.83
N LEU A 25 -2.86 -28.70 -15.12
CA LEU A 25 -3.72 -28.23 -16.21
C LEU A 25 -4.32 -29.36 -17.05
N LYS A 26 -4.12 -30.63 -16.68
CA LYS A 26 -4.58 -31.81 -17.46
C LYS A 26 -6.08 -31.82 -17.76
N TRP A 27 -6.89 -31.24 -16.88
CA TRP A 27 -8.34 -31.12 -17.04
C TRP A 27 -8.77 -29.97 -18.00
N LYS A 28 -7.83 -29.12 -18.45
CA LYS A 28 -8.08 -28.02 -19.38
C LYS A 28 -7.48 -28.37 -20.74
N GLU A 29 -8.25 -28.98 -21.58
CA GLU A 29 -7.82 -29.42 -22.90
C GLU A 29 -7.55 -28.27 -23.87
N ASN A 30 -8.32 -27.20 -23.77
CA ASN A 30 -8.18 -26.04 -24.64
C ASN A 30 -6.90 -25.23 -24.34
N ARG A 31 -6.08 -25.04 -25.37
CA ARG A 31 -4.81 -24.27 -25.34
C ARG A 31 -4.82 -23.14 -26.37
N VAL A 32 -5.95 -22.90 -27.01
CA VAL A 32 -6.07 -22.01 -28.17
C VAL A 32 -7.08 -20.90 -27.87
N TYR A 33 -6.69 -19.68 -28.15
CA TYR A 33 -7.62 -18.55 -28.27
C TYR A 33 -8.08 -18.47 -29.73
N TYR A 34 -9.34 -18.72 -29.99
CA TYR A 34 -9.94 -18.68 -31.34
C TYR A 34 -10.28 -17.24 -31.73
N VAL A 35 -9.24 -16.45 -31.99
CA VAL A 35 -9.38 -15.02 -32.34
C VAL A 35 -10.04 -14.86 -33.71
N SER A 36 -9.83 -15.80 -34.64
CA SER A 36 -10.45 -15.81 -35.97
C SER A 36 -11.99 -15.89 -35.94
N GLU A 37 -12.60 -16.27 -34.82
CA GLU A 37 -14.06 -16.33 -34.68
C GLU A 37 -14.69 -14.97 -34.33
N ILE A 38 -13.89 -13.91 -34.20
CA ILE A 38 -14.39 -12.55 -34.02
C ILE A 38 -14.71 -11.97 -35.39
N HIS A 39 -15.98 -11.59 -35.60
CA HIS A 39 -16.49 -11.18 -36.90
C HIS A 39 -15.96 -9.83 -37.39
N ASN A 40 -15.66 -8.92 -36.47
CA ASN A 40 -15.15 -7.60 -36.78
C ASN A 40 -13.61 -7.62 -36.88
N GLU A 41 -13.05 -7.47 -38.05
CA GLU A 41 -11.60 -7.55 -38.31
C GLU A 41 -10.78 -6.53 -37.48
N LYS A 42 -11.29 -5.32 -37.29
CA LYS A 42 -10.58 -4.28 -36.50
C LYS A 42 -10.52 -4.66 -35.03
N ILE A 43 -11.60 -5.17 -34.48
CA ILE A 43 -11.66 -5.68 -33.10
C ILE A 43 -10.82 -6.96 -32.97
N GLN A 44 -10.81 -7.80 -34.01
CA GLN A 44 -9.96 -8.99 -34.07
C GLN A 44 -8.48 -8.63 -33.98
N ASP A 45 -8.02 -7.62 -34.68
CA ASP A 45 -6.64 -7.13 -34.62
C ASP A 45 -6.28 -6.56 -33.26
N GLU A 46 -7.16 -5.75 -32.65
CA GLU A 46 -6.93 -5.19 -31.32
C GLU A 46 -6.81 -6.27 -30.24
N ILE A 47 -7.74 -7.24 -30.23
CA ILE A 47 -7.76 -8.28 -29.20
C ILE A 47 -6.65 -9.31 -29.42
N TYR A 48 -6.25 -9.56 -30.67
CA TYR A 48 -5.08 -10.39 -30.97
C TYR A 48 -3.84 -9.80 -30.29
N GLY A 49 -3.56 -8.51 -30.49
CA GLY A 49 -2.43 -7.83 -29.86
C GLY A 49 -2.51 -7.88 -28.32
N TYR A 50 -3.71 -7.74 -27.74
CA TYR A 50 -3.91 -7.86 -26.30
C TYR A 50 -3.62 -9.25 -25.78
N ILE A 51 -4.11 -10.30 -26.42
CA ILE A 51 -3.89 -11.69 -25.99
C ILE A 51 -2.43 -12.10 -26.18
N ASP A 52 -1.79 -11.71 -27.30
CA ASP A 52 -0.37 -11.95 -27.54
C ASP A 52 0.51 -11.34 -26.44
N ASP A 53 0.30 -10.05 -26.12
CA ASP A 53 1.01 -9.37 -25.02
C ASP A 53 0.80 -10.08 -23.67
N ARG A 54 -0.40 -10.56 -23.40
CA ARG A 54 -0.68 -11.32 -22.17
C ARG A 54 0.03 -12.67 -22.12
N CYS A 55 0.00 -13.42 -23.20
CA CYS A 55 0.65 -14.74 -23.29
C CYS A 55 2.18 -14.64 -23.10
N ARG A 56 2.79 -13.54 -23.57
CA ARG A 56 4.23 -13.27 -23.36
C ARG A 56 4.60 -12.92 -21.91
N ARG A 57 3.67 -12.33 -21.16
CA ARG A 57 3.97 -11.75 -19.82
C ARG A 57 3.45 -12.56 -18.64
N LEU A 58 2.43 -13.38 -18.84
CA LEU A 58 1.73 -14.05 -17.75
C LEU A 58 2.20 -15.48 -17.54
N SER A 59 1.93 -16.01 -16.34
CA SER A 59 2.13 -17.43 -16.06
C SER A 59 1.13 -18.28 -16.83
N LEU A 60 1.53 -19.51 -17.15
CA LEU A 60 0.71 -20.47 -17.89
C LEU A 60 -0.68 -20.67 -17.28
N SER A 61 -0.77 -20.80 -15.94
CA SER A 61 -2.06 -20.98 -15.27
C SER A 61 -3.00 -19.80 -15.46
N THR A 62 -2.46 -18.57 -15.51
CA THR A 62 -3.27 -17.37 -15.77
C THR A 62 -3.72 -17.33 -17.22
N ALA A 63 -2.81 -17.58 -18.16
CA ALA A 63 -3.13 -17.59 -19.59
C ALA A 63 -4.22 -18.64 -19.92
N VAL A 64 -4.12 -19.85 -19.37
CA VAL A 64 -5.16 -20.88 -19.56
C VAL A 64 -6.51 -20.49 -18.94
N ASN A 65 -6.50 -19.84 -17.77
CA ASN A 65 -7.75 -19.34 -17.16
C ASN A 65 -8.38 -18.20 -17.97
N ASP A 66 -7.57 -17.44 -18.69
CA ASP A 66 -8.06 -16.34 -19.52
C ASP A 66 -8.77 -16.81 -20.80
N ILE A 67 -8.55 -18.06 -21.26
CA ILE A 67 -9.27 -18.62 -22.42
C ILE A 67 -10.78 -18.56 -22.21
N TYR A 68 -11.28 -19.05 -21.06
CA TYR A 68 -12.71 -19.00 -20.75
C TYR A 68 -13.25 -17.53 -20.69
N ARG A 69 -12.46 -16.62 -20.16
CA ARG A 69 -12.83 -15.20 -20.12
C ARG A 69 -12.86 -14.59 -21.51
N PHE A 70 -11.92 -14.98 -22.35
CA PHE A 70 -11.85 -14.58 -23.74
C PHE A 70 -13.06 -15.13 -24.53
N ASP A 71 -13.46 -16.38 -24.36
CA ASP A 71 -14.62 -16.94 -25.05
C ASP A 71 -15.90 -16.17 -24.75
N LEU A 72 -16.14 -15.83 -23.48
CA LEU A 72 -17.27 -14.98 -23.10
C LEU A 72 -17.17 -13.57 -23.70
N LEU A 73 -15.98 -12.99 -23.71
CA LEU A 73 -15.76 -11.68 -24.32
C LEU A 73 -15.94 -11.71 -25.82
N LYS A 74 -15.47 -12.76 -26.52
CA LYS A 74 -15.66 -12.99 -27.95
C LYS A 74 -17.13 -12.99 -28.34
N GLU A 75 -17.97 -13.74 -27.60
CA GLU A 75 -19.42 -13.75 -27.85
C GLU A 75 -20.03 -12.34 -27.69
N PHE A 76 -19.66 -11.62 -26.63
CA PHE A 76 -20.12 -10.26 -26.40
C PHE A 76 -19.69 -9.31 -27.52
N LEU A 77 -18.45 -9.37 -27.97
CA LEU A 77 -17.93 -8.54 -29.05
C LEU A 77 -18.67 -8.79 -30.37
N ASN A 78 -18.95 -10.06 -30.68
CA ASN A 78 -19.72 -10.45 -31.86
C ASN A 78 -21.18 -9.98 -31.80
N GLU A 79 -21.76 -9.87 -30.57
CA GLU A 79 -23.12 -9.34 -30.39
C GLU A 79 -23.21 -7.81 -30.42
N LYS A 80 -22.24 -7.11 -29.80
CA LYS A 80 -22.36 -5.68 -29.48
C LYS A 80 -21.34 -4.75 -30.16
N CYS A 81 -20.34 -5.29 -30.83
CA CYS A 81 -19.24 -4.51 -31.43
C CYS A 81 -19.02 -4.81 -32.92
N THR A 82 -20.09 -5.20 -33.65
CA THR A 82 -20.03 -5.57 -35.05
C THR A 82 -19.59 -4.43 -35.99
N SER A 83 -19.95 -3.19 -35.67
CA SER A 83 -19.66 -2.00 -36.46
C SER A 83 -18.61 -1.04 -35.83
N CYS A 84 -18.03 -1.41 -34.69
CA CYS A 84 -17.04 -0.56 -34.02
C CYS A 84 -15.71 -0.56 -34.78
N SER A 85 -15.05 0.59 -34.87
CA SER A 85 -13.67 0.67 -35.38
C SER A 85 -12.65 0.28 -34.29
N SER A 86 -13.02 0.40 -33.03
CA SER A 86 -12.23 0.05 -31.86
C SER A 86 -13.16 -0.18 -30.67
N ILE A 87 -12.68 -0.94 -29.67
CA ILE A 87 -13.40 -1.10 -28.39
C ILE A 87 -13.53 0.24 -27.63
N THR A 88 -12.63 1.19 -27.88
CA THR A 88 -12.62 2.52 -27.26
C THR A 88 -13.53 3.55 -27.94
N ASP A 89 -14.28 3.17 -28.99
CA ASP A 89 -15.31 4.02 -29.57
C ASP A 89 -16.47 4.24 -28.60
N LYS A 90 -16.66 3.31 -27.65
CA LYS A 90 -17.61 3.41 -26.54
C LYS A 90 -16.89 3.88 -25.29
N LYS A 91 -17.56 4.71 -24.49
CA LYS A 91 -17.06 5.06 -23.14
C LYS A 91 -17.02 3.84 -22.25
N TRP A 92 -16.04 3.79 -21.35
CA TRP A 92 -15.86 2.65 -20.44
C TRP A 92 -17.16 2.31 -19.64
N GLU A 93 -17.84 3.31 -19.10
CA GLU A 93 -19.01 3.14 -18.28
C GLU A 93 -20.19 2.50 -19.04
N GLU A 94 -20.35 2.86 -20.32
CA GLU A 94 -21.35 2.29 -21.21
C GLU A 94 -21.02 0.84 -21.55
N LEU A 95 -19.76 0.60 -21.91
CA LEU A 95 -19.25 -0.73 -22.26
C LEU A 95 -19.33 -1.69 -21.06
N GLU A 96 -18.91 -1.25 -19.88
CA GLU A 96 -18.99 -2.03 -18.64
C GLU A 96 -20.44 -2.40 -18.31
N ARG A 97 -21.37 -1.45 -18.41
CA ARG A 97 -22.79 -1.68 -18.17
C ARG A 97 -23.37 -2.70 -19.15
N SER A 98 -23.04 -2.56 -20.42
CA SER A 98 -23.49 -3.47 -21.46
C SER A 98 -22.95 -4.89 -21.25
N TYR A 99 -21.68 -5.02 -20.88
CA TYR A 99 -21.08 -6.33 -20.61
C TYR A 99 -21.61 -6.97 -19.34
N LYS A 100 -21.85 -6.19 -18.29
CA LYS A 100 -22.49 -6.68 -17.07
C LYS A 100 -23.91 -7.21 -17.37
N ALA A 101 -24.68 -6.50 -18.20
CA ALA A 101 -26.01 -6.97 -18.62
C ALA A 101 -25.91 -8.28 -19.42
N PHE A 102 -24.94 -8.44 -20.31
CA PHE A 102 -24.65 -9.69 -21.04
C PHE A 102 -24.31 -10.84 -20.09
N LEU A 103 -23.38 -10.64 -19.14
CA LEU A 103 -23.02 -11.64 -18.14
C LEU A 103 -24.20 -12.05 -17.26
N TYR A 104 -25.01 -11.08 -16.83
CA TYR A 104 -26.21 -11.33 -16.04
C TYR A 104 -27.22 -12.23 -16.78
N LYS A 105 -27.47 -11.97 -18.08
CA LYS A 105 -28.34 -12.83 -18.93
C LYS A 105 -27.83 -14.26 -19.03
N LYS A 106 -26.49 -14.46 -18.93
CA LYS A 106 -25.87 -15.79 -18.90
C LYS A 106 -25.84 -16.43 -17.51
N GLY A 107 -26.42 -15.80 -16.49
CA GLY A 107 -26.42 -16.31 -15.12
C GLY A 107 -25.07 -16.23 -14.41
N LEU A 108 -24.14 -15.39 -14.90
CA LEU A 108 -22.79 -15.27 -14.36
C LEU A 108 -22.69 -14.17 -13.31
N ALA A 109 -21.86 -14.39 -12.29
CA ALA A 109 -21.63 -13.44 -11.21
C ALA A 109 -20.95 -12.16 -11.72
N LEU A 110 -21.51 -11.01 -11.39
CA LEU A 110 -20.93 -9.69 -11.73
C LEU A 110 -19.87 -9.25 -10.72
N TYR A 111 -19.97 -9.74 -9.49
CA TYR A 111 -19.12 -9.39 -8.37
C TYR A 111 -18.72 -10.65 -7.62
N VAL A 112 -17.54 -10.61 -7.03
CA VAL A 112 -17.01 -11.67 -6.17
C VAL A 112 -16.78 -11.09 -4.78
N ARG A 113 -17.32 -11.77 -3.77
CA ARG A 113 -17.01 -11.47 -2.37
C ARG A 113 -15.68 -12.14 -2.01
N ARG A 114 -14.67 -11.36 -1.71
CA ARG A 114 -13.42 -11.88 -1.16
C ARG A 114 -13.39 -11.64 0.33
N SER A 115 -13.59 -12.70 1.10
CA SER A 115 -13.22 -12.71 2.51
C SER A 115 -11.71 -12.96 2.60
N ARG A 116 -10.99 -12.11 3.29
CA ARG A 116 -9.61 -12.40 3.70
C ARG A 116 -9.65 -12.78 5.17
N PRO A 117 -8.91 -13.80 5.61
CA PRO A 117 -8.86 -14.16 7.03
C PRO A 117 -8.45 -13.01 7.96
N ASP A 118 -7.70 -12.04 7.40
CA ASP A 118 -7.15 -10.88 8.10
C ASP A 118 -8.06 -9.63 8.07
N ARG A 119 -9.23 -9.68 7.42
CA ARG A 119 -10.13 -8.52 7.31
C ARG A 119 -11.55 -8.86 7.74
N ARG A 120 -12.09 -8.06 8.66
CA ARG A 120 -13.49 -8.14 9.10
C ARG A 120 -14.50 -7.72 8.02
N ASN A 121 -14.04 -6.98 7.01
CA ASN A 121 -14.90 -6.47 5.93
C ASN A 121 -14.74 -7.32 4.66
N VAL A 122 -15.86 -7.80 4.14
CA VAL A 122 -15.92 -8.48 2.85
C VAL A 122 -15.93 -7.41 1.75
N GLU A 123 -14.83 -7.28 1.03
CA GLU A 123 -14.78 -6.39 -0.15
C GLU A 123 -15.49 -7.03 -1.33
N GLN A 124 -16.46 -6.31 -1.90
CA GLN A 124 -17.08 -6.70 -3.16
C GLN A 124 -16.19 -6.21 -4.32
N GLN A 125 -15.67 -7.13 -5.10
CA GLN A 125 -14.83 -6.82 -6.28
C GLN A 125 -15.55 -7.24 -7.55
N SER A 126 -15.30 -6.51 -8.65
CA SER A 126 -15.78 -6.93 -9.98
C SER A 126 -15.31 -8.34 -10.30
N SER A 127 -16.16 -9.10 -10.98
CA SER A 127 -15.80 -10.46 -11.40
C SER A 127 -14.57 -10.49 -12.31
N ALA A 128 -13.95 -11.66 -12.44
CA ALA A 128 -12.78 -11.83 -13.28
C ALA A 128 -13.08 -11.52 -14.76
N GLN A 129 -14.32 -11.77 -15.21
CA GLN A 129 -14.78 -11.47 -16.56
C GLN A 129 -14.83 -9.97 -16.81
N VAL A 130 -15.47 -9.20 -15.91
CA VAL A 130 -15.51 -7.73 -16.01
C VAL A 130 -14.11 -7.13 -15.95
N SER A 131 -13.26 -7.67 -15.08
CA SER A 131 -11.85 -7.26 -14.97
C SER A 131 -11.06 -7.55 -16.25
N PHE A 132 -11.36 -8.66 -16.94
CA PHE A 132 -10.71 -9.02 -18.21
C PHE A 132 -11.05 -8.03 -19.32
N LEU A 133 -12.33 -7.66 -19.48
CA LEU A 133 -12.75 -6.59 -20.40
C LEU A 133 -12.06 -5.26 -20.07
N LYS A 134 -11.98 -4.90 -18.79
CA LYS A 134 -11.32 -3.65 -18.37
C LYS A 134 -9.84 -3.63 -18.77
N MET A 135 -9.13 -4.73 -18.56
CA MET A 135 -7.72 -4.86 -18.95
C MET A 135 -7.54 -4.78 -20.47
N TYR A 136 -8.46 -5.35 -21.27
CA TYR A 136 -8.45 -5.22 -22.71
C TYR A 136 -8.68 -3.76 -23.14
N TYR A 137 -9.70 -3.09 -22.62
CA TYR A 137 -9.96 -1.68 -22.89
C TYR A 137 -8.75 -0.79 -22.56
N GLU A 138 -8.15 -0.98 -21.38
CA GLU A 138 -6.95 -0.23 -20.95
C GLU A 138 -5.72 -0.51 -21.83
N TYR A 139 -5.58 -1.73 -22.35
CA TYR A 139 -4.53 -2.09 -23.31
C TYR A 139 -4.68 -1.30 -24.62
N VAL A 140 -5.88 -1.25 -25.18
CA VAL A 140 -6.13 -0.51 -26.43
C VAL A 140 -5.93 1.00 -26.25
N VAL A 141 -6.41 1.57 -25.14
CA VAL A 141 -6.14 2.97 -24.79
C VAL A 141 -4.63 3.23 -24.74
N LYS A 142 -3.87 2.33 -24.10
CA LYS A 142 -2.42 2.45 -24.00
C LYS A 142 -1.74 2.40 -25.38
N CYS A 143 -2.18 1.52 -26.27
CA CYS A 143 -1.65 1.45 -27.64
C CYS A 143 -1.94 2.74 -28.43
N LYS A 144 -3.16 3.26 -28.33
CA LYS A 144 -3.55 4.51 -29.03
C LYS A 144 -2.86 5.76 -28.50
N THR A 145 -2.41 5.73 -27.24
CA THR A 145 -1.70 6.85 -26.61
C THR A 145 -0.20 6.61 -26.51
N ALA A 146 0.35 5.66 -27.27
CA ALA A 146 1.77 5.31 -27.17
C ALA A 146 2.70 6.48 -27.50
N ASP A 147 2.34 7.27 -28.53
CA ASP A 147 3.13 8.40 -29.03
C ASP A 147 2.89 9.72 -28.24
N ILE A 148 1.91 9.72 -27.30
CA ILE A 148 1.66 10.88 -26.45
C ILE A 148 2.67 10.88 -25.30
N PRO A 149 3.32 12.01 -24.96
CA PRO A 149 4.17 12.12 -23.77
C PRO A 149 3.46 11.65 -22.50
N GLU A 150 4.17 10.96 -21.60
CA GLU A 150 3.55 10.32 -20.44
C GLU A 150 2.83 11.33 -19.51
N ASN A 151 3.39 12.53 -19.35
CA ASN A 151 2.83 13.61 -18.55
C ASN A 151 1.57 14.27 -19.14
N GLU A 152 1.32 14.08 -20.43
CA GLU A 152 0.11 14.59 -21.09
C GLU A 152 -1.08 13.61 -21.02
N LYS A 153 -0.80 12.30 -20.80
CA LYS A 153 -1.84 11.27 -20.68
C LYS A 153 -2.74 11.51 -19.47
N ASP A 154 -3.96 11.01 -19.55
CA ASP A 154 -4.88 10.99 -18.38
C ASP A 154 -4.53 9.92 -17.35
N VAL A 155 -3.63 9.01 -17.68
CA VAL A 155 -3.11 7.97 -16.77
C VAL A 155 -1.62 7.87 -16.97
N TRP A 156 -0.87 8.23 -15.93
CA TRP A 156 0.59 8.15 -15.96
C TRP A 156 1.11 6.85 -15.36
N ASP A 157 2.13 6.28 -15.98
CA ASP A 157 3.07 5.38 -15.31
C ASP A 157 4.28 6.23 -14.88
N MET A 158 4.36 6.57 -13.61
CA MET A 158 5.41 7.44 -13.06
C MET A 158 6.84 6.98 -13.35
N ARG A 159 7.05 5.71 -13.76
CA ARG A 159 8.37 5.18 -14.14
C ARG A 159 8.78 5.60 -15.55
N LYS A 160 7.82 6.08 -16.35
CA LYS A 160 8.00 6.50 -17.75
C LYS A 160 8.06 8.01 -17.92
N LEU A 161 7.89 8.74 -16.82
CA LEU A 161 8.09 10.18 -16.82
C LEU A 161 9.57 10.49 -17.01
N ASP A 162 9.89 11.62 -17.66
CA ASP A 162 11.26 12.08 -17.80
C ASP A 162 11.92 12.32 -16.43
N ILE A 163 11.12 12.72 -15.47
CA ILE A 163 11.52 12.88 -14.07
C ILE A 163 10.83 11.79 -13.25
N VAL A 164 11.57 10.72 -12.95
CA VAL A 164 11.04 9.59 -12.17
C VAL A 164 11.12 9.90 -10.67
N PRO A 165 9.97 10.02 -9.98
CA PRO A 165 9.99 10.31 -8.55
C PRO A 165 10.54 9.12 -7.74
N ARG A 166 11.09 9.42 -6.57
CA ARG A 166 11.65 8.41 -5.67
C ARG A 166 10.60 7.34 -5.35
N SER A 167 10.94 6.10 -5.63
CA SER A 167 10.05 4.94 -5.42
C SER A 167 10.55 4.04 -4.30
N ASN A 168 9.64 3.26 -3.74
CA ASN A 168 9.95 2.19 -2.81
C ASN A 168 9.91 0.85 -3.58
N PRO A 169 10.99 0.04 -3.59
CA PRO A 169 11.09 -1.20 -4.37
C PRO A 169 9.98 -2.22 -4.07
N ILE A 170 9.45 -2.22 -2.85
CA ILE A 170 8.38 -3.16 -2.44
C ILE A 170 6.97 -2.62 -2.67
N ARG A 171 6.82 -1.39 -3.16
CA ARG A 171 5.53 -0.76 -3.46
C ARG A 171 5.32 -0.63 -4.96
N GLY A 172 4.77 -1.66 -5.59
CA GLY A 172 4.57 -1.74 -7.05
C GLY A 172 3.46 -0.87 -7.64
N ARG A 173 3.05 0.23 -7.00
CA ARG A 173 1.95 1.08 -7.50
C ARG A 173 2.52 2.36 -8.10
N TYR A 174 2.75 2.37 -9.41
CA TYR A 174 3.38 3.49 -10.14
C TYR A 174 2.39 4.34 -10.95
N ARG A 175 1.08 4.03 -10.90
CA ARG A 175 0.05 4.66 -11.71
C ARG A 175 -0.58 5.86 -11.00
N LEU A 176 -0.70 7.00 -11.70
CA LEU A 176 -1.57 8.13 -11.40
C LEU A 176 -2.72 8.16 -12.40
N ASP A 177 -3.95 8.35 -11.93
CA ASP A 177 -5.15 8.33 -12.75
C ASP A 177 -5.94 9.62 -12.55
N PHE A 178 -6.00 10.46 -13.58
CA PHE A 178 -6.64 11.77 -13.56
C PHE A 178 -8.05 11.77 -14.17
N ARG A 179 -8.54 10.63 -14.68
CA ARG A 179 -9.81 10.53 -15.42
C ARG A 179 -11.02 10.91 -14.57
N GLU A 180 -10.98 10.72 -13.26
CA GLU A 180 -12.05 11.08 -12.34
C GLU A 180 -12.20 12.60 -12.16
N ILE A 181 -11.19 13.40 -12.52
CA ILE A 181 -11.27 14.86 -12.50
C ILE A 181 -11.95 15.31 -13.80
N ARG A 182 -13.19 15.77 -13.68
CA ARG A 182 -14.05 16.09 -14.82
C ARG A 182 -13.85 17.53 -15.31
N GLN A 183 -13.51 18.48 -14.42
CA GLN A 183 -13.19 19.85 -14.75
C GLN A 183 -11.86 19.90 -15.50
N LYS A 184 -11.88 20.48 -16.72
CA LYS A 184 -10.71 20.49 -17.61
C LYS A 184 -9.55 21.25 -17.00
N GLU A 185 -9.79 22.48 -16.52
CA GLU A 185 -8.75 23.31 -15.92
C GLU A 185 -8.14 22.65 -14.67
N PHE A 186 -8.99 22.12 -13.77
CA PHE A 186 -8.52 21.42 -12.57
C PHE A 186 -7.58 20.26 -12.94
N LYS A 187 -7.95 19.50 -13.98
CA LYS A 187 -7.12 18.38 -14.45
C LYS A 187 -5.78 18.84 -15.03
N GLU A 188 -5.77 19.89 -15.84
CA GLU A 188 -4.55 20.41 -16.48
C GLU A 188 -3.59 20.98 -15.43
N ILE A 189 -4.11 21.77 -14.50
CA ILE A 189 -3.30 22.41 -13.46
C ILE A 189 -2.73 21.38 -12.50
N ILE A 190 -3.55 20.44 -11.99
CA ILE A 190 -3.05 19.43 -11.06
C ILE A 190 -2.02 18.50 -11.72
N LYS A 191 -2.15 18.18 -13.03
CA LYS A 191 -1.13 17.45 -13.76
C LYS A 191 0.20 18.21 -13.73
N ARG A 192 0.19 19.52 -14.02
CA ARG A 192 1.39 20.37 -14.02
C ARG A 192 2.06 20.41 -12.65
N ILE A 193 1.29 20.65 -11.58
CA ILE A 193 1.78 20.67 -10.19
C ILE A 193 2.38 19.31 -9.80
N LEU A 194 1.66 18.21 -10.02
CA LEU A 194 2.15 16.89 -9.64
C LEU A 194 3.36 16.44 -10.47
N TYR A 195 3.50 16.94 -11.70
CA TYR A 195 4.70 16.69 -12.50
C TYR A 195 5.92 17.40 -11.89
N SER A 196 5.77 18.66 -11.46
CA SER A 196 6.85 19.37 -10.75
C SER A 196 7.24 18.65 -9.44
N HIS A 197 6.25 18.10 -8.73
CA HIS A 197 6.48 17.33 -7.49
C HIS A 197 7.30 16.06 -7.70
N CYS A 198 7.36 15.51 -8.92
CA CYS A 198 8.20 14.34 -9.23
C CYS A 198 9.69 14.61 -8.97
N GLN A 199 10.14 15.86 -8.99
CA GLN A 199 11.52 16.23 -8.69
C GLN A 199 11.86 16.08 -7.19
N THR A 200 10.92 16.36 -6.31
CA THR A 200 11.18 16.56 -4.88
C THR A 200 10.48 15.56 -3.98
N LYS A 201 9.30 15.07 -4.39
CA LYS A 201 8.45 14.22 -3.55
C LYS A 201 8.55 12.73 -3.96
N ALA A 202 8.27 11.85 -3.02
CA ALA A 202 8.19 10.42 -3.28
C ALA A 202 6.85 10.05 -3.94
N MET A 203 6.83 9.00 -4.77
CA MET A 203 5.62 8.47 -5.43
C MET A 203 4.43 8.31 -4.50
N GLY A 204 4.65 7.87 -3.26
CA GLY A 204 3.58 7.69 -2.28
C GLY A 204 2.92 9.00 -1.85
N SER A 205 3.69 10.08 -1.73
CA SER A 205 3.19 11.41 -1.41
C SER A 205 2.37 11.99 -2.55
N ILE A 206 2.90 11.93 -3.79
CA ILE A 206 2.22 12.39 -5.01
C ILE A 206 0.86 11.68 -5.18
N LYS A 207 0.82 10.38 -4.88
CA LYS A 207 -0.44 9.61 -4.87
C LYS A 207 -1.42 10.08 -3.79
N GLY A 208 -0.92 10.44 -2.63
CA GLY A 208 -1.73 11.00 -1.56
C GLY A 208 -2.35 12.33 -1.98
N GLU A 209 -1.57 13.18 -2.62
CA GLU A 209 -2.00 14.47 -3.17
C GLU A 209 -3.10 14.30 -4.22
N LEU A 210 -2.86 13.45 -5.22
CA LEU A 210 -3.88 13.19 -6.25
C LEU A 210 -5.16 12.59 -5.65
N ARG A 211 -5.06 11.72 -4.64
CA ARG A 211 -6.25 11.13 -4.02
C ARG A 211 -7.10 12.19 -3.31
N GLY A 212 -6.48 13.05 -2.50
CA GLY A 212 -7.18 14.14 -1.82
C GLY A 212 -7.81 15.11 -2.83
N PHE A 213 -7.03 15.51 -3.83
CA PHE A 213 -7.52 16.43 -4.87
C PHE A 213 -8.66 15.82 -5.71
N ARG A 214 -8.60 14.55 -6.08
CA ARG A 214 -9.70 13.90 -6.83
C ARG A 214 -11.01 13.90 -6.04
N ARG A 215 -10.95 13.64 -4.72
CA ARG A 215 -12.14 13.69 -3.87
C ARG A 215 -12.74 15.09 -3.86
N PHE A 216 -11.90 16.10 -3.69
CA PHE A 216 -12.32 17.50 -3.73
C PHE A 216 -12.91 17.87 -5.10
N ALA A 217 -12.23 17.56 -6.20
CA ALA A 217 -12.70 17.85 -7.56
C ALA A 217 -14.04 17.13 -7.88
N SER A 218 -14.22 15.90 -7.39
CA SER A 218 -15.49 15.19 -7.54
C SER A 218 -16.60 15.86 -6.75
N PHE A 219 -16.34 16.25 -5.51
CA PHE A 219 -17.31 17.01 -4.70
C PHE A 219 -17.70 18.32 -5.37
N MET A 220 -16.71 19.10 -5.84
CA MET A 220 -16.96 20.36 -6.55
C MET A 220 -17.80 20.15 -7.82
N TYR A 221 -17.52 19.09 -8.59
CA TYR A 221 -18.28 18.79 -9.79
C TYR A 221 -19.74 18.42 -9.49
N ASP A 222 -19.97 17.65 -8.42
CA ASP A 222 -21.31 17.14 -8.08
C ASP A 222 -22.15 18.20 -7.33
N ARG A 223 -21.52 19.06 -6.52
CA ARG A 223 -22.22 20.07 -5.69
C ARG A 223 -22.29 21.44 -6.32
N PHE A 224 -21.25 21.85 -7.06
CA PHE A 224 -21.08 23.15 -7.70
C PHE A 224 -20.71 22.96 -9.19
N PRO A 225 -21.63 22.43 -10.01
CA PRO A 225 -21.34 22.08 -11.40
C PRO A 225 -21.03 23.29 -12.29
N GLU A 226 -21.38 24.51 -11.84
CA GLU A 226 -21.07 25.79 -12.50
C GLU A 226 -19.59 26.16 -12.36
N VAL A 227 -18.91 25.73 -11.28
CA VAL A 227 -17.50 26.03 -11.01
C VAL A 227 -16.59 25.28 -11.99
N LYS A 228 -15.92 26.03 -12.85
CA LYS A 228 -15.02 25.51 -13.89
C LYS A 228 -13.57 25.93 -13.66
N HIS A 229 -13.36 27.05 -12.96
CA HIS A 229 -12.08 27.71 -12.76
C HIS A 229 -11.73 27.80 -11.27
N PHE A 230 -10.45 27.79 -10.97
CA PHE A 230 -9.96 27.95 -9.58
C PHE A 230 -10.33 29.31 -8.98
N THR A 231 -10.46 30.34 -9.82
CA THR A 231 -10.85 31.69 -9.40
C THR A 231 -12.27 31.75 -8.81
N GLU A 232 -13.09 30.76 -9.08
CA GLU A 232 -14.49 30.69 -8.66
C GLU A 232 -14.67 29.99 -7.30
N ILE A 233 -13.60 29.39 -6.75
CA ILE A 233 -13.64 28.69 -5.47
C ILE A 233 -13.70 29.70 -4.34
N SER A 234 -14.69 29.55 -3.46
CA SER A 234 -14.91 30.39 -2.28
C SER A 234 -14.70 29.63 -0.97
N ARG A 235 -14.58 30.39 0.12
CA ARG A 235 -14.51 29.82 1.47
C ARG A 235 -15.77 29.02 1.82
N ASP A 236 -16.96 29.47 1.44
CA ASP A 236 -18.23 28.76 1.71
C ASP A 236 -18.23 27.35 1.08
N MET A 237 -17.67 27.21 -0.14
CA MET A 237 -17.54 25.91 -0.78
C MET A 237 -16.55 24.99 -0.04
N ILE A 238 -15.52 25.55 0.56
CA ILE A 238 -14.62 24.79 1.44
C ILE A 238 -15.32 24.34 2.72
N GLU A 239 -16.16 25.19 3.31
CA GLU A 239 -16.95 24.81 4.50
C GLU A 239 -17.91 23.66 4.21
N ASP A 240 -18.61 23.71 3.08
CA ASP A 240 -19.44 22.59 2.60
C ASP A 240 -18.62 21.32 2.39
N TYR A 241 -17.40 21.44 1.82
CA TYR A 241 -16.49 20.30 1.67
C TYR A 241 -16.01 19.74 3.01
N LEU A 242 -15.76 20.60 4.01
CA LEU A 242 -15.38 20.17 5.36
C LEU A 242 -16.50 19.36 6.04
N VAL A 243 -17.77 19.75 5.83
CA VAL A 243 -18.92 18.98 6.30
C VAL A 243 -18.95 17.64 5.58
N TYR A 244 -18.93 17.64 4.25
CA TYR A 244 -18.96 16.42 3.43
C TYR A 244 -17.88 15.42 3.81
N ILE A 245 -16.61 15.86 3.95
CA ILE A 245 -15.50 14.93 4.23
C ILE A 245 -15.61 14.30 5.62
N LYS A 246 -16.20 15.02 6.57
CA LYS A 246 -16.36 14.55 7.97
C LYS A 246 -17.58 13.66 8.15
N THR A 247 -18.65 13.86 7.39
CA THR A 247 -19.95 13.17 7.59
C THR A 247 -20.21 12.08 6.57
N ASP A 248 -19.98 12.35 5.28
CA ASP A 248 -20.50 11.53 4.20
C ASP A 248 -19.52 10.50 3.66
N THR A 249 -18.20 10.69 3.93
CA THR A 249 -17.17 9.83 3.33
C THR A 249 -16.87 8.56 4.12
N GLY A 250 -17.29 8.48 5.38
CA GLY A 250 -16.92 7.37 6.28
C GLY A 250 -15.42 7.30 6.64
N LEU A 251 -14.66 8.34 6.35
CA LEU A 251 -13.24 8.42 6.72
C LEU A 251 -13.08 8.60 8.23
N THR A 252 -12.01 8.00 8.78
CA THR A 252 -11.60 8.28 10.16
C THR A 252 -11.05 9.69 10.30
N SER A 253 -11.13 10.28 11.51
CA SER A 253 -10.62 11.62 11.80
C SER A 253 -9.16 11.81 11.35
N VAL A 254 -8.30 10.85 11.59
CA VAL A 254 -6.89 10.88 11.14
C VAL A 254 -6.78 10.90 9.62
N SER A 255 -7.62 10.14 8.93
CA SER A 255 -7.59 10.04 7.46
C SER A 255 -8.03 11.33 6.80
N TYR A 256 -9.16 11.92 7.21
CA TYR A 256 -9.63 13.16 6.60
C TYR A 256 -8.76 14.36 6.97
N THR A 257 -8.24 14.45 8.20
CA THR A 257 -7.32 15.54 8.58
C THR A 257 -6.05 15.51 7.72
N THR A 258 -5.51 14.33 7.43
CA THR A 258 -4.38 14.20 6.52
C THR A 258 -4.73 14.65 5.09
N GLU A 259 -5.91 14.27 4.59
CA GLU A 259 -6.36 14.69 3.25
C GLU A 259 -6.62 16.20 3.17
N LEU A 260 -7.21 16.79 4.21
CA LEU A 260 -7.42 18.24 4.29
C LEU A 260 -6.10 19.03 4.31
N SER A 261 -5.13 18.61 5.12
CA SER A 261 -3.82 19.26 5.14
C SER A 261 -3.07 19.17 3.81
N VAL A 262 -3.26 18.07 3.08
CA VAL A 262 -2.70 17.91 1.74
C VAL A 262 -3.40 18.82 0.74
N LEU A 263 -4.73 18.93 0.80
CA LEU A 263 -5.52 19.78 -0.08
C LEU A 263 -5.24 21.26 0.16
N ASP A 264 -5.16 21.68 1.41
CA ASP A 264 -4.77 23.05 1.83
C ASP A 264 -3.44 23.45 1.18
N ASN A 265 -2.40 22.66 1.39
CA ASN A 265 -1.09 22.90 0.79
C ASN A 265 -1.13 22.95 -0.76
N LEU A 266 -1.96 22.10 -1.39
CA LEU A 266 -2.08 22.09 -2.85
C LEU A 266 -2.81 23.31 -3.37
N LEU A 267 -3.90 23.76 -2.73
CA LEU A 267 -4.62 24.96 -3.14
C LEU A 267 -3.77 26.22 -2.95
N ASP A 268 -3.03 26.31 -1.84
CA ASP A 268 -2.06 27.38 -1.62
C ASP A 268 -0.96 27.42 -2.69
N GLU A 269 -0.46 26.25 -3.11
CA GLU A 269 0.56 26.13 -4.15
C GLU A 269 -0.01 26.56 -5.52
N ILE A 270 -1.22 26.09 -5.85
CA ILE A 270 -1.94 26.46 -7.05
C ILE A 270 -2.18 27.99 -7.08
N GLY A 271 -2.65 28.55 -5.95
CA GLY A 271 -2.90 29.99 -5.86
C GLY A 271 -1.65 30.83 -6.10
N ARG A 272 -0.54 30.42 -5.53
CA ARG A 272 0.76 31.10 -5.74
C ARG A 272 1.27 30.96 -7.16
N GLU A 273 1.16 29.76 -7.77
CA GLU A 273 1.66 29.51 -9.13
C GLU A 273 0.84 30.22 -10.19
N LEU A 274 -0.48 30.33 -9.98
CA LEU A 274 -1.41 30.98 -10.91
C LEU A 274 -1.71 32.45 -10.58
N GLU A 275 -1.11 32.99 -9.51
CA GLU A 275 -1.36 34.34 -9.00
C GLU A 275 -2.86 34.58 -8.65
N ILE A 276 -3.51 33.54 -8.09
CA ILE A 276 -4.93 33.58 -7.69
C ILE A 276 -5.01 33.75 -6.18
N GLU A 277 -5.11 35.00 -5.71
CA GLU A 277 -5.10 35.32 -4.27
C GLU A 277 -6.26 34.68 -3.51
N ASN A 278 -7.45 34.59 -4.09
CA ASN A 278 -8.66 34.10 -3.42
C ASN A 278 -8.63 32.63 -3.03
N ILE A 279 -7.74 31.81 -3.59
CA ILE A 279 -7.58 30.41 -3.21
C ILE A 279 -6.43 30.16 -2.23
N CYS A 280 -5.60 31.17 -2.00
CA CYS A 280 -4.59 31.11 -0.93
C CYS A 280 -5.26 31.29 0.43
N ASN A 281 -4.86 30.48 1.41
CA ASN A 281 -5.38 30.55 2.79
C ASN A 281 -6.91 30.32 2.90
N LEU A 282 -7.52 29.53 2.01
CA LEU A 282 -8.92 29.15 2.12
C LEU A 282 -9.23 28.31 3.36
N PHE A 283 -8.23 27.54 3.83
CA PHE A 283 -8.35 26.77 5.05
C PHE A 283 -7.90 27.57 6.27
N LEU A 284 -8.65 27.45 7.35
CA LEU A 284 -8.27 27.96 8.65
C LEU A 284 -7.49 26.90 9.43
N SER A 285 -6.61 27.33 10.34
CA SER A 285 -5.85 26.40 11.21
C SER A 285 -6.75 25.48 12.02
N SER A 286 -8.01 25.86 12.29
CA SER A 286 -9.01 25.04 12.96
C SER A 286 -9.55 23.89 12.09
N ASP A 287 -9.53 24.02 10.76
CA ASP A 287 -10.12 23.05 9.83
C ASP A 287 -9.30 21.77 9.78
N CYS A 288 -7.98 21.90 9.86
CA CYS A 288 -6.99 20.83 9.77
C CYS A 288 -6.46 20.40 11.15
N ARG A 289 -7.18 20.68 12.25
CA ARG A 289 -6.73 20.25 13.59
C ARG A 289 -6.57 18.75 13.65
N ALA A 290 -5.37 18.32 14.00
CA ALA A 290 -5.12 16.93 14.39
C ALA A 290 -5.83 16.67 15.73
N TYR A 291 -6.63 15.63 15.79
CA TYR A 291 -7.09 15.10 17.07
C TYR A 291 -5.88 14.50 17.79
N ASP A 292 -5.89 14.54 19.14
CA ASP A 292 -4.90 13.87 19.95
C ASP A 292 -4.83 12.40 19.51
N ASN A 293 -3.72 12.02 18.90
CA ASN A 293 -3.50 10.65 18.51
C ASN A 293 -3.33 9.82 19.79
N ALA A 294 -4.09 8.74 19.88
CA ALA A 294 -3.85 7.73 20.90
C ALA A 294 -2.36 7.35 20.89
N LEU A 295 -1.79 7.18 22.07
CA LEU A 295 -0.40 6.75 22.18
C LEU A 295 -0.17 5.46 21.40
N PRO A 296 0.95 5.36 20.68
CA PRO A 296 1.27 4.15 19.97
C PRO A 296 1.47 3.01 20.98
N GLU A 297 0.84 1.86 20.74
CA GLU A 297 0.96 0.69 21.60
C GLU A 297 2.32 -0.02 21.42
N ALA A 298 2.85 -0.57 22.52
CA ALA A 298 3.98 -1.51 22.51
C ALA A 298 3.49 -2.94 22.81
N TYR A 299 4.24 -3.95 22.42
CA TYR A 299 4.01 -5.33 22.83
C TYR A 299 4.62 -5.58 24.20
N SER A 300 3.97 -6.40 25.02
CA SER A 300 4.55 -6.90 26.25
C SER A 300 5.65 -7.95 25.97
N ASP A 301 6.51 -8.20 26.94
CA ASP A 301 7.53 -9.26 26.82
C ASP A 301 6.91 -10.66 26.71
N ALA A 302 5.74 -10.88 27.32
CA ALA A 302 5.01 -12.14 27.21
C ALA A 302 4.45 -12.33 25.81
N GLU A 303 3.85 -11.30 25.21
CA GLU A 303 3.39 -11.29 23.82
C GLU A 303 4.52 -11.57 22.84
N ILE A 304 5.68 -10.88 22.99
CA ILE A 304 6.86 -11.09 22.17
C ILE A 304 7.37 -12.52 22.28
N ARG A 305 7.43 -13.09 23.49
CA ARG A 305 7.87 -14.49 23.69
C ARG A 305 6.94 -15.47 22.98
N ARG A 306 5.62 -15.35 23.14
CA ARG A 306 4.64 -16.22 22.47
C ARG A 306 4.77 -16.12 20.95
N PHE A 307 4.88 -14.92 20.43
CA PHE A 307 5.05 -14.67 18.99
C PHE A 307 6.36 -15.29 18.47
N ASN A 308 7.49 -15.06 19.16
CA ASN A 308 8.80 -15.55 18.73
C ASN A 308 8.90 -17.08 18.77
N CYS A 309 8.27 -17.76 19.71
CA CYS A 309 8.19 -19.23 19.72
C CYS A 309 7.53 -19.78 18.45
N ALA A 310 6.56 -19.07 17.89
CA ALA A 310 5.86 -19.51 16.70
C ALA A 310 6.60 -19.19 15.38
N LEU A 311 7.61 -18.33 15.39
CA LEU A 311 8.35 -17.97 14.17
C LEU A 311 9.01 -19.17 13.47
N THR A 312 9.28 -20.25 14.19
CA THR A 312 9.79 -21.53 13.64
C THR A 312 8.81 -22.21 12.68
N LYS A 313 7.53 -21.84 12.73
CA LYS A 313 6.49 -22.32 11.81
C LYS A 313 6.44 -21.59 10.47
N LEU A 314 7.11 -20.44 10.38
CA LEU A 314 7.27 -19.71 9.12
C LEU A 314 8.42 -20.29 8.29
N LYS A 315 8.46 -19.94 6.99
CA LYS A 315 9.66 -20.16 6.18
C LYS A 315 10.87 -19.55 6.90
N PRO A 316 12.01 -20.27 6.98
CA PRO A 316 13.16 -19.82 7.79
C PRO A 316 13.62 -18.39 7.49
N GLN A 317 13.58 -17.97 6.22
CA GLN A 317 13.99 -16.63 5.81
C GLN A 317 13.03 -15.55 6.33
N LEU A 318 11.72 -15.83 6.38
CA LEU A 318 10.75 -14.91 6.99
C LEU A 318 10.89 -14.82 8.52
N GLY A 319 11.18 -15.95 9.17
CA GLY A 319 11.49 -15.97 10.60
C GLY A 319 12.71 -15.10 10.93
N ARG A 320 13.81 -15.25 10.16
CA ARG A 320 15.01 -14.41 10.29
C ARG A 320 14.68 -12.93 10.07
N CYS A 321 13.91 -12.62 9.02
CA CYS A 321 13.49 -11.25 8.72
C CYS A 321 12.78 -10.60 9.93
N LEU A 322 11.85 -11.30 10.56
CA LEU A 322 11.08 -10.78 11.70
C LEU A 322 11.93 -10.62 12.96
N ILE A 323 12.87 -11.52 13.24
CA ILE A 323 13.81 -11.36 14.36
C ILE A 323 14.74 -10.17 14.11
N ILE A 324 15.31 -10.07 12.90
CA ILE A 324 16.15 -8.92 12.52
C ILE A 324 15.35 -7.61 12.61
N HIS A 325 14.09 -7.60 12.18
CA HIS A 325 13.20 -6.45 12.29
C HIS A 325 13.00 -6.02 13.75
N GLN A 326 12.74 -6.96 14.66
CA GLN A 326 12.58 -6.70 16.08
C GLN A 326 13.88 -6.16 16.72
N MET A 327 15.02 -6.81 16.45
CA MET A 327 16.33 -6.42 17.00
C MET A 327 16.85 -5.10 16.45
N LEU A 328 16.45 -4.72 15.25
CA LEU A 328 16.82 -3.44 14.65
C LEU A 328 15.83 -2.33 14.98
N GLY A 329 14.57 -2.62 15.29
CA GLY A 329 13.53 -1.60 15.48
C GLY A 329 13.33 -0.70 14.25
N THR A 330 13.68 -1.17 13.05
CA THR A 330 13.55 -0.44 11.78
C THR A 330 12.09 -0.36 11.33
N ARG A 331 11.79 0.44 10.30
CA ARG A 331 10.51 0.28 9.60
C ARG A 331 10.56 -1.02 8.81
N ILE A 332 9.42 -1.70 8.68
CA ILE A 332 9.41 -3.00 7.99
C ILE A 332 9.89 -2.90 6.54
N GLU A 333 9.58 -1.80 5.87
CA GLU A 333 10.07 -1.56 4.51
C GLU A 333 11.60 -1.50 4.46
N ASP A 334 12.24 -0.87 5.45
CA ASP A 334 13.70 -0.77 5.53
C ASP A 334 14.32 -2.14 5.83
N THR A 335 13.66 -3.01 6.60
CA THR A 335 14.11 -4.39 6.84
C THR A 335 13.95 -5.26 5.58
N LEU A 336 12.79 -5.20 4.91
CA LEU A 336 12.52 -6.00 3.71
C LEU A 336 13.42 -5.63 2.53
N THR A 337 13.97 -4.41 2.52
CA THR A 337 14.89 -3.91 1.50
C THR A 337 16.35 -3.88 1.95
N LEU A 338 16.72 -4.65 2.99
CA LEU A 338 18.12 -4.81 3.37
C LEU A 338 18.92 -5.45 2.23
N ARG A 339 20.06 -4.84 1.93
CA ARG A 339 20.96 -5.28 0.88
C ARG A 339 21.99 -6.24 1.45
N ARG A 340 22.56 -7.09 0.60
CA ARG A 340 23.63 -8.04 1.00
C ARG A 340 24.90 -7.37 1.49
N ASP A 341 25.18 -6.17 0.98
CA ASP A 341 26.32 -5.33 1.39
C ASP A 341 26.07 -4.51 2.67
N CYS A 342 24.97 -4.79 3.39
CA CYS A 342 24.57 -4.00 4.55
C CYS A 342 25.50 -4.16 5.75
N LEU A 343 26.22 -5.30 5.89
CA LEU A 343 27.04 -5.61 7.05
C LEU A 343 28.50 -5.23 6.80
N SER A 344 29.15 -4.65 7.79
CA SER A 344 30.58 -4.34 7.76
C SER A 344 31.18 -4.51 9.14
N GLU A 345 32.47 -4.83 9.19
CA GLU A 345 33.25 -4.95 10.42
C GLU A 345 34.32 -3.84 10.48
N LYS A 346 34.50 -3.27 11.66
CA LYS A 346 35.54 -2.28 11.93
C LYS A 346 36.01 -2.40 13.39
N SER A 347 37.29 -2.60 13.59
CA SER A 347 37.90 -2.70 14.94
C SER A 347 37.26 -3.75 15.84
N GLY A 348 36.88 -4.92 15.29
CA GLY A 348 36.23 -6.00 16.03
C GLY A 348 34.75 -5.77 16.34
N HIS A 349 34.13 -4.74 15.80
CA HIS A 349 32.74 -4.45 15.97
C HIS A 349 31.99 -4.51 14.64
N TYR A 350 30.77 -5.08 14.68
CA TYR A 350 29.90 -5.16 13.51
C TYR A 350 28.99 -3.94 13.40
N PHE A 351 28.82 -3.49 12.18
CA PHE A 351 27.96 -2.37 11.84
C PHE A 351 27.03 -2.75 10.71
N ILE A 352 25.76 -2.34 10.83
CA ILE A 352 24.80 -2.44 9.75
C ILE A 352 24.53 -1.08 9.10
N THR A 353 24.52 -1.07 7.77
CA THR A 353 24.12 0.08 6.96
C THR A 353 22.69 -0.11 6.52
N ILE A 354 21.80 0.82 6.87
CA ILE A 354 20.38 0.80 6.54
C ILE A 354 20.09 1.95 5.59
N ILE A 355 19.49 1.63 4.44
CA ILE A 355 19.02 2.60 3.46
C ILE A 355 17.51 2.80 3.70
N GLN A 356 17.16 3.87 4.38
CA GLN A 356 15.76 4.15 4.68
C GLN A 356 15.03 4.65 3.44
N GLN A 357 13.90 4.05 3.15
CA GLN A 357 13.07 4.43 2.00
C GLN A 357 12.51 5.87 2.10
N LYS A 358 12.35 6.38 3.31
CA LYS A 358 11.76 7.73 3.54
C LYS A 358 12.75 8.83 3.83
N THR A 359 13.94 8.51 4.37
CA THR A 359 14.82 9.55 4.94
C THR A 359 16.24 9.52 4.42
N ARG A 360 17.08 8.61 4.90
CA ARG A 360 18.52 8.65 4.64
C ARG A 360 19.17 7.26 4.79
N LYS A 361 20.40 7.17 4.31
CA LYS A 361 21.33 6.08 4.65
C LYS A 361 21.97 6.39 6.00
N TYR A 362 21.97 5.42 6.91
CA TYR A 362 22.69 5.53 8.20
C TYR A 362 23.32 4.21 8.59
N LYS A 363 24.37 4.31 9.43
CA LYS A 363 25.14 3.18 9.92
C LYS A 363 25.05 3.14 11.44
N ARG A 364 24.88 1.94 12.01
CA ARG A 364 24.83 1.73 13.46
C ARG A 364 25.51 0.42 13.85
N PRO A 365 26.01 0.31 15.11
CA PRO A 365 26.54 -0.94 15.62
C PRO A 365 25.44 -1.99 15.80
N VAL A 366 25.82 -3.27 15.69
CA VAL A 366 24.98 -4.44 15.97
C VAL A 366 25.78 -5.44 16.79
N SER A 367 25.08 -6.29 17.58
CA SER A 367 25.69 -7.37 18.32
C SER A 367 26.23 -8.47 17.39
N ASP A 368 27.18 -9.26 17.88
CA ASP A 368 27.76 -10.38 17.14
C ASP A 368 26.68 -11.39 16.75
N GLN A 369 25.75 -11.68 17.65
CA GLN A 369 24.60 -12.59 17.40
C GLN A 369 23.72 -12.08 16.26
N LEU A 370 23.43 -10.76 16.23
CA LEU A 370 22.63 -10.18 15.14
C LEU A 370 23.42 -10.19 13.83
N ALA A 371 24.71 -9.91 13.86
CA ALA A 371 25.58 -9.97 12.69
C ALA A 371 25.63 -11.39 12.10
N GLU A 372 25.74 -12.42 12.95
CA GLU A 372 25.69 -13.81 12.52
C GLU A 372 24.34 -14.19 11.88
N LEU A 373 23.23 -13.77 12.48
CA LEU A 373 21.91 -14.00 11.93
C LEU A 373 21.72 -13.33 10.54
N ILE A 374 22.25 -12.11 10.39
CA ILE A 374 22.23 -11.39 9.10
C ILE A 374 23.10 -12.11 8.07
N ARG A 375 24.33 -12.56 8.42
CA ARG A 375 25.18 -13.34 7.51
C ARG A 375 24.47 -14.60 7.02
N LYS A 376 23.84 -15.34 7.95
CA LYS A 376 23.06 -16.52 7.59
C LYS A 376 21.94 -16.22 6.61
N ALA A 377 21.27 -15.08 6.79
CA ALA A 377 20.22 -14.65 5.86
C ALA A 377 20.80 -14.26 4.49
N ILE A 378 22.00 -13.66 4.45
CA ILE A 378 22.72 -13.32 3.21
C ILE A 378 23.12 -14.60 2.46
N GLU A 379 23.78 -15.55 3.12
CA GLU A 379 24.20 -16.83 2.53
C GLU A 379 23.03 -17.58 1.85
N VAL A 380 21.89 -17.64 2.52
CA VAL A 380 20.70 -18.28 1.95
C VAL A 380 20.21 -17.54 0.72
N SER A 381 20.16 -16.20 0.78
CA SER A 381 19.73 -15.36 -0.34
C SER A 381 20.70 -15.48 -1.54
N GLU A 382 22.01 -15.54 -1.32
CA GLU A 382 23.01 -15.72 -2.38
C GLU A 382 22.87 -17.07 -3.07
N LYS A 383 22.58 -18.13 -2.30
CA LYS A 383 22.37 -19.46 -2.83
C LYS A 383 21.09 -19.58 -3.65
N GLU A 384 19.98 -19.00 -3.15
CA GLU A 384 18.66 -19.14 -3.77
C GLU A 384 18.43 -18.17 -4.93
N HIS A 385 19.03 -16.98 -4.86
CA HIS A 385 18.80 -15.88 -5.83
C HIS A 385 20.09 -15.11 -6.13
N PRO A 386 21.11 -15.70 -6.79
CA PRO A 386 22.44 -15.13 -6.94
C PRO A 386 22.46 -13.71 -7.56
N ASP A 387 21.54 -13.42 -8.46
CA ASP A 387 21.48 -12.14 -9.20
C ASP A 387 20.83 -10.99 -8.40
N SER A 388 20.34 -11.22 -7.18
CA SER A 388 19.68 -10.18 -6.40
C SER A 388 20.66 -9.48 -5.47
N GLU A 389 20.49 -8.17 -5.29
CA GLU A 389 21.18 -7.38 -4.28
C GLU A 389 20.53 -7.41 -2.89
N TYR A 390 19.31 -7.98 -2.76
CA TYR A 390 18.52 -7.97 -1.54
C TYR A 390 18.56 -9.31 -0.80
N ILE A 391 18.31 -9.25 0.52
CA ILE A 391 18.35 -10.42 1.40
C ILE A 391 17.01 -11.17 1.42
N PHE A 392 15.87 -10.45 1.49
CA PHE A 392 14.57 -11.05 1.75
C PHE A 392 13.72 -11.13 0.48
N LEU A 393 13.78 -12.29 -0.16
CA LEU A 393 13.11 -12.57 -1.44
C LEU A 393 12.13 -13.71 -1.30
N GLN A 394 11.11 -13.68 -2.15
CA GLN A 394 10.18 -14.79 -2.37
C GLN A 394 10.84 -15.84 -3.26
N ASP A 395 10.25 -17.04 -3.33
CA ASP A 395 10.74 -18.13 -4.20
C ASP A 395 10.86 -17.73 -5.69
N ASN A 396 10.11 -16.73 -6.11
CA ASN A 396 10.16 -16.19 -7.48
C ASN A 396 11.18 -15.05 -7.69
N GLY A 397 12.06 -14.80 -6.73
CA GLY A 397 13.07 -13.76 -6.78
C GLY A 397 12.57 -12.32 -6.53
N LYS A 398 11.28 -12.13 -6.29
CA LYS A 398 10.73 -10.81 -5.99
C LYS A 398 10.86 -10.49 -4.49
N LEU A 399 11.01 -9.21 -4.17
CA LEU A 399 10.98 -8.74 -2.79
C LEU A 399 9.65 -9.08 -2.10
N TYR A 400 9.72 -9.42 -0.82
CA TYR A 400 8.52 -9.47 0.00
C TYR A 400 7.92 -8.08 0.16
N THR A 401 6.59 -7.99 0.07
CA THR A 401 5.85 -6.79 0.43
C THR A 401 5.33 -6.88 1.87
N ASP A 402 5.08 -5.73 2.52
CA ASP A 402 4.45 -5.70 3.85
C ASP A 402 3.12 -6.49 3.89
N SER A 403 2.32 -6.40 2.83
CA SER A 403 1.05 -7.14 2.74
C SER A 403 1.24 -8.65 2.67
N MET A 404 2.26 -9.14 1.95
CA MET A 404 2.56 -10.58 1.88
C MET A 404 3.13 -11.09 3.20
N LEU A 405 4.03 -10.33 3.82
CA LEU A 405 4.54 -10.67 5.14
C LEU A 405 3.40 -10.81 6.15
N LYS A 406 2.52 -9.81 6.23
CA LYS A 406 1.33 -9.85 7.09
C LYS A 406 0.44 -11.04 6.81
N TYR A 407 0.24 -11.39 5.55
CA TYR A 407 -0.56 -12.56 5.17
C TYR A 407 0.02 -13.86 5.76
N HIS A 408 1.31 -14.12 5.57
CA HIS A 408 1.96 -15.33 6.10
C HIS A 408 1.97 -15.36 7.64
N VAL A 409 2.24 -14.22 8.26
CA VAL A 409 2.25 -14.11 9.73
C VAL A 409 0.85 -14.30 10.32
N ASN A 410 -0.19 -13.74 9.71
CA ASN A 410 -1.56 -13.91 10.20
C ASN A 410 -2.02 -15.38 10.08
N ILE A 411 -1.68 -16.07 8.99
CA ILE A 411 -1.94 -17.51 8.90
C ILE A 411 -1.28 -18.25 10.07
N MET A 412 0.01 -18.01 10.31
CA MET A 412 0.74 -18.61 11.44
C MET A 412 0.06 -18.32 12.78
N ILE A 413 -0.41 -17.08 13.01
CA ILE A 413 -1.09 -16.69 14.25
C ILE A 413 -2.38 -17.49 14.42
N TYR A 414 -3.20 -17.60 13.41
CA TYR A 414 -4.48 -18.33 13.49
C TYR A 414 -4.28 -19.84 13.61
N GLU A 415 -3.38 -20.44 12.83
CA GLU A 415 -3.11 -21.88 12.85
C GLU A 415 -2.49 -22.36 14.16
N ASN A 416 -1.75 -21.50 14.86
CA ASN A 416 -1.09 -21.85 16.14
C ASN A 416 -1.74 -21.19 17.35
N ASP A 417 -2.93 -20.61 17.21
CA ASP A 417 -3.72 -19.97 18.30
C ASP A 417 -2.91 -19.00 19.15
N ILE A 418 -2.12 -18.12 18.52
CA ILE A 418 -1.30 -17.16 19.25
C ILE A 418 -2.18 -16.03 19.75
N ARG A 419 -2.18 -15.82 21.08
CA ARG A 419 -3.03 -14.85 21.78
C ARG A 419 -2.23 -13.68 22.35
N ASP A 420 -2.87 -12.51 22.43
CA ASP A 420 -2.41 -11.35 23.20
C ASP A 420 -2.62 -11.56 24.70
N ASP A 421 -2.23 -10.59 25.53
CA ASP A 421 -2.41 -10.67 26.99
C ASP A 421 -3.88 -10.56 27.43
N LYS A 422 -4.77 -10.12 26.54
CA LYS A 422 -6.23 -10.03 26.75
C LYS A 422 -6.98 -11.27 26.26
N GLY A 423 -6.27 -12.27 25.72
CA GLY A 423 -6.88 -13.50 25.19
C GLY A 423 -7.42 -13.38 23.76
N ASN A 424 -7.27 -12.22 23.08
CA ASN A 424 -7.61 -12.10 21.68
C ASN A 424 -6.50 -12.66 20.79
N TYR A 425 -6.78 -12.90 19.49
CA TYR A 425 -5.70 -13.22 18.56
C TYR A 425 -4.65 -12.12 18.54
N PHE A 426 -3.37 -12.51 18.54
CA PHE A 426 -2.25 -11.58 18.49
C PHE A 426 -2.38 -10.66 17.26
N GLU A 427 -2.46 -9.35 17.48
CA GLU A 427 -2.56 -8.39 16.39
C GLU A 427 -1.19 -8.03 15.86
N PHE A 428 -0.82 -8.59 14.71
CA PHE A 428 0.46 -8.33 14.08
C PHE A 428 0.51 -6.96 13.41
N ARG A 429 1.21 -6.02 14.05
CA ARG A 429 1.49 -4.67 13.52
C ARG A 429 2.99 -4.44 13.48
N THR A 430 3.58 -4.36 12.30
CA THR A 430 5.03 -4.19 12.12
C THR A 430 5.59 -2.94 12.81
N HIS A 431 4.82 -1.85 12.83
CA HIS A 431 5.25 -0.62 13.49
C HIS A 431 5.24 -0.71 15.02
N ARG A 432 4.39 -1.56 15.61
CA ARG A 432 4.31 -1.81 17.05
C ARG A 432 5.61 -2.45 17.58
N PHE A 433 6.29 -3.31 16.79
CA PHE A 433 7.64 -3.82 17.14
C PHE A 433 8.66 -2.70 17.26
N ARG A 434 8.59 -1.70 16.36
CA ARG A 434 9.48 -0.53 16.45
C ARG A 434 9.19 0.30 17.68
N HIS A 435 7.92 0.46 18.08
CA HIS A 435 7.56 1.13 19.34
C HIS A 435 8.06 0.35 20.53
N THR A 436 7.88 -0.96 20.55
CA THR A 436 8.44 -1.84 21.61
C THR A 436 9.95 -1.67 21.73
N PHE A 437 10.68 -1.66 20.61
CA PHE A 437 12.12 -1.41 20.62
C PHE A 437 12.46 -0.02 21.17
N GLY A 438 11.72 1.03 20.77
CA GLY A 438 11.88 2.39 21.28
C GLY A 438 11.65 2.50 22.78
N VAL A 439 10.60 1.85 23.31
CA VAL A 439 10.33 1.76 24.76
C VAL A 439 11.50 1.09 25.48
N LYS A 440 11.99 -0.05 25.01
CA LYS A 440 13.15 -0.74 25.60
C LYS A 440 14.42 0.13 25.65
N LEU A 441 14.67 0.94 24.62
CA LEU A 441 15.79 1.88 24.65
C LEU A 441 15.60 2.98 25.73
N THR A 442 14.35 3.44 25.97
CA THR A 442 14.09 4.38 27.05
C THR A 442 14.23 3.76 28.45
N GLU A 443 13.91 2.48 28.60
CA GLU A 443 14.14 1.70 29.83
C GLU A 443 15.63 1.58 30.17
N MET A 444 16.47 1.46 29.16
CA MET A 444 17.94 1.46 29.29
C MET A 444 18.50 2.86 29.64
N LYS A 445 17.66 3.87 29.84
CA LYS A 445 18.01 5.25 30.19
C LYS A 445 18.92 5.94 29.16
N LEU A 446 18.86 5.55 27.89
CA LEU A 446 19.57 6.22 26.82
C LEU A 446 19.01 7.62 26.63
N ASP A 447 19.86 8.56 26.20
CA ASP A 447 19.46 9.91 25.83
C ASP A 447 18.68 9.94 24.50
N ASP A 448 17.92 11.00 24.27
CA ASP A 448 17.03 11.11 23.12
C ASP A 448 17.78 11.13 21.80
N ASP A 449 18.97 11.71 21.74
CA ASP A 449 19.79 11.73 20.52
C ASP A 449 20.30 10.34 20.18
N SER A 450 20.75 9.56 21.18
CA SER A 450 21.16 8.17 20.99
C SER A 450 20.00 7.30 20.51
N ILE A 451 18.80 7.44 21.10
CA ILE A 451 17.59 6.72 20.66
C ILE A 451 17.24 7.14 19.23
N ALA A 452 17.24 8.43 18.90
CA ALA A 452 16.96 8.92 17.56
C ALA A 452 17.95 8.36 16.53
N ARG A 453 19.24 8.33 16.84
CA ARG A 453 20.29 7.74 15.97
C ARG A 453 20.07 6.25 15.75
N LEU A 454 19.79 5.48 16.81
CA LEU A 454 19.54 4.03 16.72
C LEU A 454 18.31 3.70 15.89
N LEU A 455 17.26 4.50 15.98
CA LEU A 455 16.03 4.36 15.21
C LEU A 455 16.12 5.00 13.81
N GLY A 456 17.15 5.79 13.52
CA GLY A 456 17.27 6.53 12.26
C GLY A 456 16.22 7.63 12.12
N HIS A 457 15.86 8.32 13.22
CA HIS A 457 15.03 9.51 13.18
C HIS A 457 15.84 10.73 12.75
N LYS A 458 15.20 11.71 12.13
CA LYS A 458 15.84 12.98 11.76
C LYS A 458 16.00 13.91 12.97
N ASP A 459 15.04 13.82 13.91
CA ASP A 459 14.96 14.65 15.11
C ASP A 459 14.43 13.81 16.30
N THR A 460 14.47 14.42 17.48
CA THR A 460 14.08 13.79 18.74
C THR A 460 12.59 13.92 19.07
N ARG A 461 11.79 14.66 18.29
CA ARG A 461 10.37 14.94 18.60
C ARG A 461 9.54 13.65 18.80
N THR A 462 9.84 12.61 18.04
CA THR A 462 9.14 11.33 18.15
C THR A 462 9.55 10.49 19.37
N ILE A 463 10.65 10.83 20.05
CA ILE A 463 11.13 10.08 21.22
C ILE A 463 10.24 10.36 22.43
N SER A 464 9.67 11.54 22.54
CA SER A 464 8.70 11.88 23.59
C SER A 464 7.55 10.87 23.70
N HIS A 465 7.11 10.31 22.57
CA HIS A 465 6.07 9.25 22.56
C HIS A 465 6.52 7.97 23.27
N TYR A 466 7.78 7.56 23.11
CA TYR A 466 8.32 6.35 23.78
C TYR A 466 8.48 6.58 25.28
N ARG A 467 8.91 7.77 25.69
CA ARG A 467 9.00 8.14 27.12
C ARG A 467 7.63 8.19 27.77
N ARG A 468 6.63 8.72 27.08
CA ARG A 468 5.24 8.77 27.54
C ARG A 468 4.66 7.38 27.73
N LEU A 469 4.84 6.47 26.76
CA LEU A 469 4.45 5.05 26.86
C LEU A 469 5.06 4.37 28.09
N ARG A 470 6.35 4.59 28.30
CA ARG A 470 7.05 4.05 29.48
C ARG A 470 6.48 4.59 30.79
N ASN A 471 6.21 5.90 30.87
CA ASN A 471 5.67 6.52 32.06
C ASN A 471 4.25 6.05 32.35
N GLU A 472 3.44 5.78 31.33
CA GLU A 472 2.10 5.20 31.50
C GLU A 472 2.16 3.75 31.99
N ALA A 473 3.02 2.92 31.41
CA ALA A 473 3.26 1.56 31.89
C ALA A 473 3.74 1.57 33.35
N LEU A 474 4.70 2.41 33.68
CA LEU A 474 5.20 2.56 35.06
C LEU A 474 4.10 3.05 36.04
N ALA A 475 3.22 3.93 35.57
CA ALA A 475 2.10 4.40 36.34
C ALA A 475 1.08 3.31 36.65
N GLU A 476 0.85 2.39 35.69
CA GLU A 476 -0.01 1.22 35.89
C GLU A 476 0.63 0.20 36.83
N ASP A 477 1.91 -0.16 36.59
CA ASP A 477 2.67 -1.13 37.43
C ASP A 477 2.80 -0.68 38.87
N THR A 478 2.87 0.64 39.13
CA THR A 478 3.01 1.19 40.48
C THR A 478 1.68 1.57 41.14
N LYS A 479 0.54 1.32 40.49
CA LYS A 479 -0.77 1.73 40.97
C LYS A 479 -1.09 1.12 42.34
N ALA A 480 -0.88 -0.20 42.51
CA ALA A 480 -1.13 -0.88 43.75
C ALA A 480 -0.32 -0.29 44.92
N VAL A 481 0.96 0.03 44.67
CA VAL A 481 1.83 0.65 45.68
C VAL A 481 1.35 2.06 46.07
N ARG A 482 0.90 2.83 45.05
CA ARG A 482 0.34 4.17 45.28
C ARG A 482 -0.97 4.14 46.03
N ASP A 483 -1.83 3.16 45.76
CA ASP A 483 -3.10 2.98 46.44
C ASP A 483 -2.85 2.63 47.94
N GLU A 484 -1.90 1.72 48.22
CA GLU A 484 -1.46 1.41 49.56
C GLU A 484 -0.88 2.62 50.30
N MET A 485 -0.03 3.42 49.64
CA MET A 485 0.49 4.68 50.21
C MET A 485 -0.62 5.70 50.47
N ASN A 486 -1.64 5.80 49.63
CA ASN A 486 -2.79 6.66 49.85
C ASN A 486 -3.63 6.23 51.04
N GLU A 487 -3.79 4.93 51.26
CA GLU A 487 -4.47 4.39 52.44
C GLU A 487 -3.71 4.75 53.73
N LEU A 488 -2.37 4.59 53.73
CA LEU A 488 -1.53 4.98 54.89
C LEU A 488 -1.63 6.48 55.16
N LEU A 489 -1.62 7.32 54.11
CA LEU A 489 -1.81 8.77 54.27
C LEU A 489 -3.20 9.10 54.82
N ALA A 490 -4.24 8.39 54.43
CA ALA A 490 -5.59 8.58 54.91
C ALA A 490 -5.70 8.17 56.40
N GLN A 491 -5.01 7.09 56.81
CA GLN A 491 -4.93 6.66 58.25
C GLN A 491 -4.21 7.72 59.08
N TYR A 492 -3.04 8.21 58.62
CA TYR A 492 -2.29 9.26 59.31
C TYR A 492 -3.11 10.55 59.51
N ARG A 493 -3.88 10.97 58.51
CA ARG A 493 -4.76 12.15 58.60
C ARG A 493 -5.85 11.96 59.65
N ARG A 494 -6.51 10.79 59.71
CA ARG A 494 -7.53 10.48 60.71
C ARG A 494 -6.95 10.44 62.12
N GLU A 495 -5.76 9.86 62.30
CA GLU A 495 -5.10 9.83 63.63
C GLU A 495 -4.71 11.26 64.09
N LYS A 496 -4.26 12.11 63.18
CA LYS A 496 -3.94 13.51 63.47
C LYS A 496 -5.20 14.29 63.88
N GLU A 497 -6.29 14.18 63.12
CA GLU A 497 -7.58 14.82 63.46
C GLU A 497 -8.13 14.34 64.81
N ASN A 498 -8.00 13.08 65.13
CA ASN A 498 -8.38 12.53 66.41
C ASN A 498 -7.49 12.99 67.56
N ALA A 499 -6.23 13.29 67.33
CA ALA A 499 -5.29 13.85 68.34
C ALA A 499 -5.51 15.34 68.62
N GLU A 500 -5.96 16.10 67.60
CA GLU A 500 -6.27 17.54 67.75
C GLU A 500 -7.66 17.77 68.38
N THR A 501 -8.52 16.77 68.44
CA THR A 501 -9.87 16.82 69.04
C THR A 501 -9.92 16.27 70.44
N ARG A 502 -8.80 15.78 71.00
CA ARG A 502 -8.59 15.42 72.42
C ARG A 502 -7.78 16.49 73.14
#